data_87e6301c651a5dd5ae9b6f439c0724ca
#
_entry.id   87e6301c651a5dd5ae9b6f439c0724ca
#
_cell.length_a   1.000
_cell.length_b   1.000
_cell.length_c   1.000
_cell.angle_alpha   90.00
_cell.angle_beta   90.00
_cell.angle_gamma   90.00
#
_symmetry.space_group_name_H-M   'P 1'
#
loop_
_entity.id
_entity.type
_entity.pdbx_description
1 polymer ?
#
loop_
_entity_poly.entity_id
_entity_poly.type
_entity_poly.pdbx_seq_one_letter_code
_entity_poly.pdbx_strand_id
1 'polypeptide(L)'
;MVHQDAQIILVDLPGIFKPRRRLDRAMVNAAWTGSQDADLTLLLIDAKAGLREDVREIIAKLAEGNKKIWLVLNKTDLVSAEELLPLTQEVSGLLTVEHVFMLSARSGDGIEDLMNHLARELPEGPYLYPEDDLTDLPDRLLAAELVREQIFMQTHEEIPYQATVETESFKERPDGSVRIEVTIYVSRPGHKAILIGEGGHKIKSIGARARQELQGLLERTCHLFLNVKERAGWDEEKARLRAIGLEE
;
A
#
# COMPACT_ATOMS: atom_id res chain seq x y z
N MET A 1 -5.55 12.34 6.24
CA MET A 1 -6.92 12.43 6.80
C MET A 1 -6.91 13.34 8.02
N VAL A 2 -8.01 14.06 8.29
CA VAL A 2 -8.20 14.83 9.51
C VAL A 2 -9.02 14.01 10.50
N HIS A 3 -8.57 13.89 11.74
CA HIS A 3 -9.29 13.25 12.84
C HIS A 3 -9.19 14.12 14.08
N GLN A 4 -10.34 14.55 14.62
CA GLN A 4 -10.41 15.63 15.62
C GLN A 4 -9.66 16.89 15.12
N ASP A 5 -8.67 17.38 15.87
CA ASP A 5 -7.87 18.55 15.52
C ASP A 5 -6.49 18.19 14.93
N ALA A 6 -6.28 16.92 14.55
CA ALA A 6 -5.01 16.42 14.01
C ALA A 6 -5.11 15.99 12.56
N GLN A 7 -4.13 16.35 11.74
CA GLN A 7 -3.93 15.77 10.44
C GLN A 7 -3.01 14.55 10.54
N ILE A 8 -3.56 13.37 10.33
CA ILE A 8 -2.82 12.10 10.36
C ILE A 8 -2.46 11.71 8.92
N ILE A 9 -1.16 11.59 8.67
CA ILE A 9 -0.59 11.16 7.38
C ILE A 9 -0.08 9.75 7.56
N LEU A 10 -0.73 8.78 6.92
CA LEU A 10 -0.31 7.39 6.91
C LEU A 10 0.60 7.16 5.72
N VAL A 11 1.83 6.72 5.98
CA VAL A 11 2.77 6.32 4.94
C VAL A 11 2.75 4.79 4.88
N ASP A 12 2.18 4.24 3.80
CA ASP A 12 2.22 2.80 3.56
C ASP A 12 3.60 2.41 3.06
N LEU A 13 4.26 1.53 3.79
CA LEU A 13 5.59 1.07 3.48
C LEU A 13 5.53 -0.34 2.89
N PRO A 14 6.34 -0.64 1.86
CA PRO A 14 6.46 -2.00 1.37
C PRO A 14 6.79 -2.97 2.49
N GLY A 15 6.19 -4.17 2.47
CA GLY A 15 6.48 -5.19 3.47
C GLY A 15 7.98 -5.54 3.52
N ILE A 16 8.54 -5.66 4.71
CA ILE A 16 9.95 -6.02 4.89
C ILE A 16 10.08 -7.54 4.79
N PHE A 17 10.88 -7.99 3.83
CA PHE A 17 11.14 -9.41 3.55
C PHE A 17 12.56 -9.61 3.03
N LYS A 18 13.02 -10.86 2.92
CA LYS A 18 14.34 -11.15 2.35
C LYS A 18 14.38 -10.85 0.85
N PRO A 19 15.11 -9.81 0.41
CA PRO A 19 15.09 -9.39 -0.98
C PRO A 19 15.84 -10.39 -1.86
N ARG A 20 15.25 -10.75 -3.00
CA ARG A 20 15.86 -11.63 -4.01
C ARG A 20 16.19 -10.90 -5.30
N ARG A 21 15.35 -9.94 -5.70
CA ARG A 21 15.47 -9.14 -6.94
C ARG A 21 15.83 -7.70 -6.60
N ARG A 22 16.16 -6.92 -7.61
CA ARG A 22 16.44 -5.48 -7.47
C ARG A 22 15.22 -4.72 -6.94
N LEU A 23 14.05 -4.98 -7.49
CA LEU A 23 12.79 -4.43 -6.99
C LEU A 23 12.62 -4.70 -5.49
N ASP A 24 12.85 -5.93 -5.06
CA ASP A 24 12.72 -6.32 -3.64
C ASP A 24 13.66 -5.51 -2.75
N ARG A 25 14.92 -5.27 -3.18
CA ARG A 25 15.88 -4.43 -2.43
C ARG A 25 15.43 -2.98 -2.35
N ALA A 26 14.98 -2.41 -3.47
CA ALA A 26 14.47 -1.04 -3.49
C ALA A 26 13.25 -0.87 -2.57
N MET A 27 12.32 -1.83 -2.56
CA MET A 27 11.17 -1.84 -1.66
C MET A 27 11.60 -1.89 -0.18
N VAL A 28 12.50 -2.78 0.19
CA VAL A 28 13.00 -2.89 1.57
C VAL A 28 13.74 -1.61 2.00
N ASN A 29 14.56 -1.03 1.13
CA ASN A 29 15.23 0.23 1.42
C ASN A 29 14.23 1.38 1.60
N ALA A 30 13.23 1.50 0.72
CA ALA A 30 12.18 2.50 0.85
C ALA A 30 11.41 2.37 2.18
N ALA A 31 11.11 1.14 2.61
CA ALA A 31 10.46 0.88 3.90
C ALA A 31 11.32 1.39 5.07
N TRP A 32 12.61 1.13 5.07
CA TRP A 32 13.49 1.60 6.15
C TRP A 32 13.68 3.12 6.13
N THR A 33 13.83 3.73 4.96
CA THR A 33 13.95 5.20 4.83
C THR A 33 12.66 5.88 5.28
N GLY A 34 11.50 5.46 4.78
CA GLY A 34 10.21 6.04 5.17
C GLY A 34 9.92 5.91 6.66
N SER A 35 10.32 4.79 7.29
CA SER A 35 10.18 4.65 8.75
C SER A 35 11.09 5.60 9.54
N GLN A 36 12.19 6.08 8.98
CA GLN A 36 13.08 7.04 9.63
C GLN A 36 12.53 8.46 9.61
N ASP A 37 11.78 8.84 8.60
CA ASP A 37 11.23 10.18 8.44
C ASP A 37 9.89 10.38 9.17
N ALA A 38 9.24 9.30 9.59
CA ALA A 38 7.98 9.34 10.31
C ALA A 38 8.15 9.77 11.79
N ASP A 39 7.17 10.51 12.33
CA ASP A 39 7.10 10.87 13.76
C ASP A 39 6.89 9.64 14.64
N LEU A 40 6.19 8.64 14.11
CA LEU A 40 5.80 7.42 14.81
C LEU A 40 5.80 6.25 13.83
N THR A 41 6.24 5.08 14.28
CA THR A 41 6.17 3.83 13.52
C THR A 41 5.11 2.91 14.11
N LEU A 42 4.14 2.51 13.29
CA LEU A 42 3.18 1.46 13.63
C LEU A 42 3.71 0.10 13.15
N LEU A 43 4.04 -0.78 14.09
CA LEU A 43 4.39 -2.18 13.79
C LEU A 43 3.12 -3.03 13.75
N LEU A 44 2.65 -3.36 12.55
CA LEU A 44 1.48 -4.20 12.35
C LEU A 44 1.87 -5.67 12.32
N ILE A 45 1.25 -6.46 13.20
CA ILE A 45 1.43 -7.93 13.26
C ILE A 45 0.07 -8.60 13.01
N ASP A 46 0.04 -9.58 12.11
CA ASP A 46 -1.10 -10.48 11.95
C ASP A 46 -1.19 -11.38 13.17
N ALA A 47 -2.18 -11.13 14.04
CA ALA A 47 -2.35 -11.86 15.30
C ALA A 47 -2.52 -13.37 15.09
N LYS A 48 -3.16 -13.79 13.99
CA LYS A 48 -3.36 -15.19 13.65
C LYS A 48 -2.07 -15.86 13.17
N ALA A 49 -1.23 -15.14 12.44
CA ALA A 49 0.04 -15.67 11.96
C ALA A 49 1.13 -15.70 13.05
N GLY A 50 1.00 -14.85 14.07
CA GLY A 50 1.94 -14.74 15.19
C GLY A 50 3.34 -14.24 14.77
N LEU A 51 4.31 -14.46 15.65
CA LEU A 51 5.71 -14.08 15.44
C LEU A 51 6.46 -15.12 14.61
N ARG A 52 6.37 -15.00 13.30
CA ARG A 52 7.19 -15.77 12.36
C ARG A 52 8.63 -15.21 12.31
N GLU A 53 9.53 -15.95 11.71
CA GLU A 53 10.96 -15.62 11.64
C GLU A 53 11.21 -14.27 10.93
N ASP A 54 10.49 -14.01 9.84
CA ASP A 54 10.55 -12.75 9.11
C ASP A 54 10.13 -11.55 9.99
N VAL A 55 9.10 -11.71 10.83
CA VAL A 55 8.64 -10.68 11.77
C VAL A 55 9.67 -10.46 12.88
N ARG A 56 10.31 -11.53 13.38
CA ARG A 56 11.39 -11.42 14.39
C ARG A 56 12.61 -10.67 13.86
N GLU A 57 12.99 -10.87 12.60
CA GLU A 57 14.07 -10.13 11.95
C GLU A 57 13.75 -8.62 11.88
N ILE A 58 12.49 -8.26 11.59
CA ILE A 58 12.02 -6.86 11.58
C ILE A 58 12.10 -6.26 12.98
N ILE A 59 11.58 -6.97 13.98
CA ILE A 59 11.59 -6.54 15.38
C ILE A 59 13.03 -6.30 15.87
N ALA A 60 13.94 -7.22 15.59
CA ALA A 60 15.34 -7.10 15.95
C ALA A 60 15.98 -5.83 15.37
N LYS A 61 15.69 -5.54 14.09
CA LYS A 61 16.21 -4.33 13.44
C LYS A 61 15.55 -3.04 13.95
N LEU A 62 14.26 -3.07 14.29
CA LEU A 62 13.59 -1.93 14.92
C LEU A 62 14.15 -1.65 16.32
N ALA A 63 14.55 -2.70 17.06
CA ALA A 63 15.14 -2.57 18.39
C ALA A 63 16.53 -1.91 18.40
N GLU A 64 17.24 -1.91 17.24
CA GLU A 64 18.51 -1.18 17.08
C GLU A 64 18.31 0.34 16.96
N GLY A 65 17.09 0.78 16.60
CA GLY A 65 16.73 2.18 16.43
C GLY A 65 16.24 2.83 17.73
N ASN A 66 16.10 4.15 17.69
CA ASN A 66 15.57 4.93 18.84
C ASN A 66 14.28 5.65 18.44
N LYS A 67 13.36 4.96 17.79
CA LYS A 67 12.09 5.49 17.31
C LYS A 67 10.95 5.14 18.25
N LYS A 68 9.93 6.00 18.28
CA LYS A 68 8.65 5.68 18.90
C LYS A 68 7.97 4.59 18.10
N ILE A 69 7.66 3.48 18.74
CA ILE A 69 7.01 2.33 18.09
C ILE A 69 5.76 1.98 18.87
N TRP A 70 4.65 1.89 18.16
CA TRP A 70 3.41 1.34 18.67
C TRP A 70 3.14 0.00 18.01
N LEU A 71 2.77 -0.98 18.83
CA LEU A 71 2.40 -2.31 18.35
C LEU A 71 0.91 -2.33 17.99
N VAL A 72 0.60 -2.83 16.82
CA VAL A 72 -0.77 -3.05 16.34
C VAL A 72 -0.95 -4.53 16.04
N LEU A 73 -1.68 -5.24 16.89
CA LEU A 73 -2.11 -6.62 16.62
C LEU A 73 -3.38 -6.57 15.78
N ASN A 74 -3.24 -6.85 14.49
CA ASN A 74 -4.35 -6.82 13.52
C ASN A 74 -4.95 -8.21 13.32
N LYS A 75 -6.15 -8.27 12.75
CA LYS A 75 -6.96 -9.46 12.50
C LYS A 75 -7.42 -10.16 13.78
N THR A 76 -7.75 -9.36 14.81
CA THR A 76 -8.28 -9.87 16.08
C THR A 76 -9.61 -10.61 15.92
N ASP A 77 -10.33 -10.39 14.83
CA ASP A 77 -11.50 -11.16 14.43
C ASP A 77 -11.24 -12.64 14.12
N LEU A 78 -9.95 -13.06 14.02
CA LEU A 78 -9.53 -14.42 13.69
C LEU A 78 -8.89 -15.19 14.85
N VAL A 79 -8.77 -14.58 16.03
CA VAL A 79 -8.11 -15.16 17.22
C VAL A 79 -8.93 -14.90 18.48
N SER A 80 -8.70 -15.67 19.53
CA SER A 80 -9.31 -15.42 20.84
C SER A 80 -8.51 -14.36 21.62
N ALA A 81 -9.17 -13.71 22.59
CA ALA A 81 -8.50 -12.75 23.47
C ALA A 81 -7.36 -13.38 24.29
N GLU A 82 -7.48 -14.67 24.60
CA GLU A 82 -6.48 -15.45 25.35
C GLU A 82 -5.17 -15.63 24.56
N GLU A 83 -5.23 -15.62 23.23
CA GLU A 83 -4.06 -15.74 22.34
C GLU A 83 -3.32 -14.41 22.17
N LEU A 84 -3.99 -13.28 22.36
CA LEU A 84 -3.41 -11.94 22.18
C LEU A 84 -2.42 -11.56 23.28
N LEU A 85 -2.70 -11.94 24.53
CA LEU A 85 -1.84 -11.59 25.67
C LEU A 85 -0.45 -12.22 25.60
N PRO A 86 -0.30 -13.53 25.33
CA PRO A 86 1.01 -14.15 25.12
C PRO A 86 1.79 -13.51 23.95
N LEU A 87 1.11 -13.21 22.85
CA LEU A 87 1.73 -12.58 21.70
C LEU A 87 2.24 -11.17 22.04
N THR A 88 1.44 -10.39 22.77
CA THR A 88 1.85 -9.05 23.26
C THR A 88 3.07 -9.14 24.15
N GLN A 89 3.10 -10.09 25.10
CA GLN A 89 4.23 -10.29 26.01
C GLN A 89 5.50 -10.71 25.24
N GLU A 90 5.36 -11.56 24.25
CA GLU A 90 6.48 -12.02 23.43
C GLU A 90 7.09 -10.84 22.63
N VAL A 91 6.28 -10.00 21.98
CA VAL A 91 6.76 -8.81 21.27
C VAL A 91 7.41 -7.83 22.24
N SER A 92 6.77 -7.53 23.36
CA SER A 92 7.28 -6.58 24.36
C SER A 92 8.58 -7.05 25.02
N GLY A 93 8.84 -8.35 25.03
CA GLY A 93 10.13 -8.92 25.45
C GLY A 93 11.26 -8.72 24.44
N LEU A 94 10.95 -8.45 23.20
CA LEU A 94 11.91 -8.27 22.11
C LEU A 94 12.09 -6.80 21.70
N LEU A 95 11.08 -5.96 21.91
CA LEU A 95 11.03 -4.58 21.44
C LEU A 95 10.33 -3.71 22.49
N THR A 96 10.91 -2.56 22.79
CA THR A 96 10.24 -1.55 23.59
C THR A 96 9.16 -0.87 22.76
N VAL A 97 7.89 -1.02 23.16
CA VAL A 97 6.74 -0.38 22.53
C VAL A 97 6.06 0.56 23.52
N GLU A 98 5.65 1.74 23.06
CA GLU A 98 4.97 2.72 23.93
C GLU A 98 3.50 2.37 24.15
N HIS A 99 2.82 1.90 23.10
CA HIS A 99 1.42 1.52 23.15
C HIS A 99 1.19 0.20 22.39
N VAL A 100 0.14 -0.51 22.79
CA VAL A 100 -0.33 -1.75 22.13
C VAL A 100 -1.79 -1.58 21.79
N PHE A 101 -2.12 -1.74 20.53
CA PHE A 101 -3.49 -1.73 20.00
C PHE A 101 -3.88 -3.10 19.46
N MET A 102 -5.09 -3.50 19.74
CA MET A 102 -5.70 -4.73 19.26
C MET A 102 -6.86 -4.34 18.38
N LEU A 103 -6.79 -4.63 17.08
CA LEU A 103 -7.81 -4.20 16.14
C LEU A 103 -8.06 -5.23 15.02
N SER A 104 -9.17 -5.06 14.36
CA SER A 104 -9.45 -5.72 13.08
C SER A 104 -9.71 -4.65 12.03
N ALA A 105 -8.76 -4.46 11.12
CA ALA A 105 -8.92 -3.53 9.99
C ALA A 105 -10.09 -3.94 9.07
N ARG A 106 -10.50 -5.21 9.12
CA ARG A 106 -11.63 -5.73 8.33
C ARG A 106 -12.98 -5.32 8.89
N SER A 107 -13.17 -5.42 10.21
CA SER A 107 -14.44 -5.08 10.87
C SER A 107 -14.51 -3.62 11.34
N GLY A 108 -13.37 -2.95 11.48
CA GLY A 108 -13.26 -1.61 12.04
C GLY A 108 -13.06 -1.60 13.56
N ASP A 109 -13.13 -2.76 14.24
CA ASP A 109 -12.97 -2.83 15.68
C ASP A 109 -11.58 -2.36 16.12
N GLY A 110 -11.51 -1.49 17.13
CA GLY A 110 -10.27 -0.93 17.69
C GLY A 110 -9.62 0.17 16.87
N ILE A 111 -10.11 0.48 15.66
CA ILE A 111 -9.52 1.54 14.81
C ILE A 111 -9.74 2.92 15.40
N GLU A 112 -10.93 3.19 15.94
CA GLU A 112 -11.25 4.49 16.55
C GLU A 112 -10.34 4.80 17.77
N ASP A 113 -10.03 3.79 18.57
CA ASP A 113 -9.12 3.92 19.70
C ASP A 113 -7.69 4.27 19.25
N LEU A 114 -7.17 3.56 18.23
CA LEU A 114 -5.88 3.89 17.61
C LEU A 114 -5.86 5.33 17.08
N MET A 115 -6.91 5.73 16.34
CA MET A 115 -6.99 7.07 15.73
C MET A 115 -7.05 8.17 16.79
N ASN A 116 -7.78 7.96 17.89
CA ASN A 116 -7.86 8.89 19.01
C ASN A 116 -6.52 9.06 19.74
N HIS A 117 -5.74 8.00 19.87
CA HIS A 117 -4.40 8.06 20.46
C HIS A 117 -3.42 8.77 19.51
N LEU A 118 -3.46 8.46 18.20
CA LEU A 118 -2.65 9.17 17.21
C LEU A 118 -2.91 10.68 17.24
N ALA A 119 -4.18 11.11 17.27
CA ALA A 119 -4.52 12.51 17.29
C ALA A 119 -3.99 13.25 18.53
N ARG A 120 -3.78 12.56 19.65
CA ARG A 120 -3.27 13.16 20.91
C ARG A 120 -1.75 13.17 21.01
N GLU A 121 -1.09 12.19 20.42
CA GLU A 121 0.35 11.95 20.61
C GLU A 121 1.23 12.48 19.47
N LEU A 122 0.62 12.78 18.29
CA LEU A 122 1.35 13.36 17.18
C LEU A 122 1.80 14.79 17.51
N PRO A 123 2.96 15.25 17.01
CA PRO A 123 3.48 16.59 17.27
C PRO A 123 2.52 17.68 16.80
N GLU A 124 2.43 18.77 17.57
CA GLU A 124 1.72 19.98 17.15
C GLU A 124 2.43 20.62 15.95
N GLY A 125 1.65 21.00 14.95
CA GLY A 125 2.18 21.63 13.73
C GLY A 125 1.08 22.11 12.79
N PRO A 126 1.44 22.84 11.74
CA PRO A 126 0.48 23.19 10.70
C PRO A 126 0.08 21.96 9.89
N TYR A 127 -1.11 21.99 9.29
CA TYR A 127 -1.50 20.98 8.32
C TYR A 127 -0.55 21.04 7.09
N LEU A 128 -0.04 19.89 6.71
CA LEU A 128 0.92 19.77 5.60
C LEU A 128 0.22 19.65 4.25
N TYR A 129 -1.03 19.20 4.24
CA TYR A 129 -1.87 19.01 3.05
C TYR A 129 -3.23 19.68 3.25
N PRO A 130 -3.95 20.05 2.18
CA PRO A 130 -5.36 20.45 2.26
C PRO A 130 -6.20 19.39 3.00
N GLU A 131 -7.21 19.84 3.73
CA GLU A 131 -8.02 18.95 4.60
C GLU A 131 -8.80 17.89 3.82
N ASP A 132 -9.15 18.20 2.58
CA ASP A 132 -9.92 17.38 1.65
C ASP A 132 -9.06 16.48 0.74
N ASP A 133 -7.73 16.62 0.79
CA ASP A 133 -6.83 15.74 0.04
C ASP A 133 -6.85 14.32 0.63
N LEU A 134 -7.20 13.35 -0.21
CA LEU A 134 -7.18 11.94 0.15
C LEU A 134 -5.79 11.31 0.03
N THR A 135 -4.96 11.88 -0.84
CA THR A 135 -3.60 11.41 -1.14
C THR A 135 -2.79 12.54 -1.77
N ASP A 136 -1.49 12.50 -1.59
CA ASP A 136 -0.53 13.38 -2.29
C ASP A 136 -0.12 12.85 -3.67
N LEU A 137 -0.66 11.68 -4.05
CA LEU A 137 -0.38 11.10 -5.36
C LEU A 137 -0.98 11.96 -6.48
N PRO A 138 -0.16 12.38 -7.47
CA PRO A 138 -0.71 13.00 -8.67
C PRO A 138 -1.77 12.12 -9.33
N ASP A 139 -2.85 12.70 -9.85
CA ASP A 139 -3.96 12.01 -10.56
C ASP A 139 -3.47 10.93 -11.54
N ARG A 140 -2.31 11.20 -12.16
CA ARG A 140 -1.68 10.27 -13.08
C ARG A 140 -1.19 8.98 -12.41
N LEU A 141 -0.62 9.08 -11.22
CA LEU A 141 -0.17 7.92 -10.44
C LEU A 141 -1.36 7.21 -9.81
N LEU A 142 -2.34 7.95 -9.30
CA LEU A 142 -3.59 7.40 -8.78
C LEU A 142 -4.28 6.50 -9.83
N ALA A 143 -4.32 6.94 -11.10
CA ALA A 143 -4.91 6.13 -12.16
C ALA A 143 -4.18 4.79 -12.37
N ALA A 144 -2.84 4.77 -12.29
CA ALA A 144 -2.06 3.54 -12.38
C ALA A 144 -2.31 2.63 -11.18
N GLU A 145 -2.36 3.19 -9.96
CA GLU A 145 -2.59 2.42 -8.74
C GLU A 145 -3.97 1.76 -8.70
N LEU A 146 -5.04 2.47 -9.08
CA LEU A 146 -6.38 1.88 -9.15
C LEU A 146 -6.47 0.75 -10.20
N VAL A 147 -5.76 0.87 -11.31
CA VAL A 147 -5.67 -0.26 -12.28
C VAL A 147 -4.89 -1.41 -11.68
N ARG A 148 -3.79 -1.16 -10.95
CA ARG A 148 -2.99 -2.18 -10.28
C ARG A 148 -3.80 -2.91 -9.21
N GLU A 149 -4.57 -2.18 -8.42
CA GLU A 149 -5.49 -2.76 -7.43
C GLU A 149 -6.50 -3.70 -8.07
N GLN A 150 -7.12 -3.28 -9.18
CA GLN A 150 -8.07 -4.13 -9.90
C GLN A 150 -7.44 -5.37 -10.52
N ILE A 151 -6.16 -5.31 -10.92
CA ILE A 151 -5.40 -6.50 -11.31
C ILE A 151 -5.24 -7.43 -10.11
N PHE A 152 -4.87 -6.89 -8.95
CA PHE A 152 -4.68 -7.66 -7.72
C PHE A 152 -5.98 -8.35 -7.28
N MET A 153 -7.10 -7.64 -7.29
CA MET A 153 -8.40 -8.17 -6.87
C MET A 153 -8.99 -9.20 -7.83
N GLN A 154 -8.69 -9.10 -9.13
CA GLN A 154 -9.34 -9.91 -10.17
C GLN A 154 -8.45 -11.01 -10.74
N THR A 155 -7.18 -11.09 -10.33
CA THR A 155 -6.26 -12.15 -10.74
C THR A 155 -5.72 -12.89 -9.52
N HIS A 156 -5.15 -14.07 -9.74
CA HIS A 156 -4.65 -14.94 -8.67
C HIS A 156 -3.20 -15.33 -8.91
N GLU A 157 -2.61 -16.01 -7.92
CA GLU A 157 -1.25 -16.54 -7.96
C GLU A 157 -0.20 -15.44 -8.12
N GLU A 158 0.69 -15.58 -9.11
CA GLU A 158 1.84 -14.71 -9.31
C GLU A 158 1.55 -13.47 -10.19
N ILE A 159 0.41 -13.42 -10.87
CA ILE A 159 0.10 -12.37 -11.85
C ILE A 159 0.21 -10.95 -11.27
N PRO A 160 -0.38 -10.65 -10.09
CA PRO A 160 -0.28 -9.31 -9.50
C PRO A 160 1.16 -8.86 -9.26
N TYR A 161 2.04 -9.80 -8.94
CA TYR A 161 3.46 -9.54 -8.62
C TYR A 161 4.38 -9.53 -9.84
N GLN A 162 3.85 -9.94 -11.00
CA GLN A 162 4.57 -10.02 -12.27
C GLN A 162 4.07 -8.99 -13.29
N ALA A 163 3.27 -8.04 -12.83
CA ALA A 163 2.76 -6.93 -13.62
C ALA A 163 3.18 -5.59 -13.00
N THR A 164 3.46 -4.61 -13.86
CA THR A 164 3.57 -3.21 -13.47
C THR A 164 2.64 -2.36 -14.32
N VAL A 165 2.19 -1.25 -13.77
CA VAL A 165 1.18 -0.38 -14.40
C VAL A 165 1.75 1.01 -14.55
N GLU A 166 1.64 1.60 -15.74
CA GLU A 166 2.11 2.95 -16.01
C GLU A 166 1.05 3.76 -16.75
N THR A 167 0.83 4.97 -16.29
CA THR A 167 -0.01 5.93 -17.00
C THR A 167 0.82 6.63 -18.08
N GLU A 168 0.61 6.28 -19.32
CA GLU A 168 1.30 6.85 -20.48
C GLU A 168 0.84 8.29 -20.76
N SER A 169 -0.47 8.53 -20.62
CA SER A 169 -1.09 9.81 -20.94
C SER A 169 -2.23 10.12 -19.98
N PHE A 170 -2.26 11.34 -19.48
CA PHE A 170 -3.35 11.92 -18.71
C PHE A 170 -3.65 13.30 -19.31
N LYS A 171 -4.80 13.45 -19.95
CA LYS A 171 -5.15 14.67 -20.68
C LYS A 171 -6.54 15.16 -20.32
N GLU A 172 -6.61 16.37 -19.85
CA GLU A 172 -7.87 17.07 -19.68
C GLU A 172 -8.49 17.44 -21.03
N ARG A 173 -9.80 17.41 -21.07
CA ARG A 173 -10.58 17.81 -22.26
C ARG A 173 -11.35 19.10 -21.99
N PRO A 174 -11.73 19.83 -23.05
CA PRO A 174 -12.48 21.08 -22.89
C PRO A 174 -13.85 20.93 -22.21
N ASP A 175 -14.41 19.73 -22.20
CA ASP A 175 -15.69 19.40 -21.54
C ASP A 175 -15.52 19.05 -20.03
N GLY A 176 -14.32 19.22 -19.48
CA GLY A 176 -13.99 18.88 -18.09
C GLY A 176 -13.74 17.39 -17.85
N SER A 177 -13.94 16.53 -18.86
CA SER A 177 -13.59 15.11 -18.74
C SER A 177 -12.08 14.88 -18.88
N VAL A 178 -11.59 13.71 -18.43
CA VAL A 178 -10.20 13.31 -18.60
C VAL A 178 -10.08 12.08 -19.48
N ARG A 179 -9.05 12.07 -20.35
CA ARG A 179 -8.63 10.90 -21.11
C ARG A 179 -7.34 10.34 -20.51
N ILE A 180 -7.40 9.08 -20.09
CA ILE A 180 -6.31 8.41 -19.41
C ILE A 180 -5.94 7.15 -20.20
N GLU A 181 -4.66 7.03 -20.58
CA GLU A 181 -4.12 5.85 -21.25
C GLU A 181 -3.13 5.16 -20.31
N VAL A 182 -3.40 3.92 -19.97
CA VAL A 182 -2.61 3.11 -19.03
C VAL A 182 -2.09 1.87 -19.74
N THR A 183 -0.81 1.57 -19.56
CA THR A 183 -0.19 0.34 -20.04
C THR A 183 0.17 -0.56 -18.89
N ILE A 184 -0.28 -1.80 -18.95
CA ILE A 184 0.08 -2.89 -18.04
C ILE A 184 1.22 -3.67 -18.69
N TYR A 185 2.37 -3.70 -18.07
CA TYR A 185 3.52 -4.47 -18.52
C TYR A 185 3.60 -5.79 -17.76
N VAL A 186 3.85 -6.86 -18.48
CA VAL A 186 3.98 -8.22 -17.92
C VAL A 186 5.25 -8.88 -18.44
N SER A 187 5.84 -9.77 -17.64
CA SER A 187 7.12 -10.40 -17.94
C SER A 187 7.02 -11.51 -19.00
N ARG A 188 5.83 -12.09 -19.21
CA ARG A 188 5.65 -13.30 -20.05
C ARG A 188 4.37 -13.25 -20.88
N PRO A 189 4.34 -13.89 -22.09
CA PRO A 189 3.13 -13.97 -22.92
C PRO A 189 1.93 -14.60 -22.21
N GLY A 190 2.16 -15.62 -21.38
CA GLY A 190 1.10 -16.28 -20.59
C GLY A 190 0.37 -15.33 -19.66
N HIS A 191 1.10 -14.43 -18.99
CA HIS A 191 0.51 -13.40 -18.12
C HIS A 191 -0.37 -12.41 -18.90
N LYS A 192 0.07 -12.04 -20.11
CA LYS A 192 -0.72 -11.20 -21.02
C LYS A 192 -2.03 -11.86 -21.39
N ALA A 193 -2.01 -13.15 -21.73
CA ALA A 193 -3.22 -13.89 -22.07
C ALA A 193 -4.21 -13.96 -20.90
N ILE A 194 -3.72 -14.19 -19.68
CA ILE A 194 -4.54 -14.23 -18.44
C ILE A 194 -5.17 -12.86 -18.18
N LEU A 195 -4.42 -11.77 -18.29
CA LEU A 195 -4.93 -10.40 -18.06
C LEU A 195 -5.95 -9.97 -19.09
N ILE A 196 -5.78 -10.35 -20.35
CA ILE A 196 -6.76 -10.08 -21.41
C ILE A 196 -8.01 -10.92 -21.16
N GLY A 197 -7.84 -12.20 -20.83
CA GLY A 197 -8.91 -13.17 -20.65
C GLY A 197 -9.58 -13.55 -21.96
N GLU A 198 -10.46 -14.54 -21.92
CA GLU A 198 -11.21 -15.00 -23.07
C GLU A 198 -12.06 -13.86 -23.65
N GLY A 199 -11.94 -13.61 -24.96
CA GLY A 199 -12.64 -12.51 -25.63
C GLY A 199 -12.39 -11.11 -25.06
N GLY A 200 -11.34 -10.93 -24.24
CA GLY A 200 -11.03 -9.65 -23.60
C GLY A 200 -11.90 -9.31 -22.39
N HIS A 201 -12.64 -10.29 -21.84
CA HIS A 201 -13.55 -10.04 -20.72
C HIS A 201 -12.83 -9.58 -19.46
N LYS A 202 -11.66 -10.13 -19.14
CA LYS A 202 -10.93 -9.78 -17.91
C LYS A 202 -10.43 -8.34 -17.96
N ILE A 203 -9.75 -7.94 -19.02
CA ILE A 203 -9.24 -6.57 -19.14
C ILE A 203 -10.37 -5.51 -19.18
N LYS A 204 -11.52 -5.86 -19.79
CA LYS A 204 -12.70 -5.00 -19.76
C LYS A 204 -13.25 -4.83 -18.35
N SER A 205 -13.30 -5.91 -17.55
CA SER A 205 -13.75 -5.86 -16.17
C SER A 205 -12.83 -5.02 -15.30
N ILE A 206 -11.49 -5.22 -15.42
CA ILE A 206 -10.48 -4.40 -14.74
C ILE A 206 -10.68 -2.92 -15.07
N GLY A 207 -10.76 -2.59 -16.36
CA GLY A 207 -10.92 -1.21 -16.81
C GLY A 207 -12.25 -0.58 -16.39
N ALA A 208 -13.34 -1.33 -16.34
CA ALA A 208 -14.63 -0.83 -15.92
C ALA A 208 -14.65 -0.45 -14.43
N ARG A 209 -14.10 -1.29 -13.56
CA ARG A 209 -14.03 -1.04 -12.12
C ARG A 209 -13.06 0.11 -11.79
N ALA A 210 -11.84 0.05 -12.32
CA ALA A 210 -10.86 1.13 -12.14
C ALA A 210 -11.42 2.50 -12.60
N ARG A 211 -12.12 2.54 -13.74
CA ARG A 211 -12.77 3.76 -14.22
C ARG A 211 -13.85 4.26 -13.27
N GLN A 212 -14.67 3.36 -12.72
CA GLN A 212 -15.74 3.74 -11.78
C GLN A 212 -15.15 4.37 -10.52
N GLU A 213 -14.10 3.80 -9.96
CA GLU A 213 -13.39 4.33 -8.80
C GLU A 213 -12.72 5.68 -9.10
N LEU A 214 -12.03 5.78 -10.25
CA LEU A 214 -11.44 7.05 -10.71
C LEU A 214 -12.49 8.16 -10.83
N GLN A 215 -13.66 7.86 -11.38
CA GLN A 215 -14.74 8.85 -11.51
C GLN A 215 -15.27 9.31 -10.15
N GLY A 216 -15.32 8.40 -9.17
CA GLY A 216 -15.71 8.73 -7.80
C GLY A 216 -14.70 9.62 -7.09
N LEU A 217 -13.40 9.31 -7.21
CA LEU A 217 -12.32 10.06 -6.55
C LEU A 217 -12.03 11.40 -7.21
N LEU A 218 -12.08 11.47 -8.54
CA LEU A 218 -11.80 12.71 -9.29
C LEU A 218 -13.04 13.58 -9.50
N GLU A 219 -14.21 13.11 -9.07
CA GLU A 219 -15.52 13.79 -9.22
C GLU A 219 -15.82 14.27 -10.64
N ARG A 220 -15.27 13.58 -11.66
CA ARG A 220 -15.41 13.95 -13.08
C ARG A 220 -15.44 12.74 -14.00
N THR A 221 -15.91 12.93 -15.22
CA THR A 221 -15.97 11.86 -16.21
C THR A 221 -14.58 11.42 -16.64
N CYS A 222 -14.28 10.12 -16.51
CA CYS A 222 -13.00 9.54 -16.88
C CYS A 222 -13.14 8.58 -18.07
N HIS A 223 -12.31 8.79 -19.10
CA HIS A 223 -12.16 7.88 -20.25
C HIS A 223 -10.86 7.08 -20.11
N LEU A 224 -10.94 5.89 -19.51
CA LEU A 224 -9.80 5.04 -19.25
C LEU A 224 -9.60 4.02 -20.38
N PHE A 225 -8.39 3.97 -20.93
CA PHE A 225 -7.95 3.03 -21.95
C PHE A 225 -6.81 2.19 -21.42
N LEU A 226 -6.95 0.85 -21.47
CA LEU A 226 -5.95 -0.09 -21.00
C LEU A 226 -5.26 -0.80 -22.18
N ASN A 227 -3.93 -0.85 -22.12
CA ASN A 227 -3.11 -1.67 -23.00
C ASN A 227 -2.34 -2.71 -22.19
N VAL A 228 -2.12 -3.89 -22.75
CA VAL A 228 -1.26 -4.92 -22.12
C VAL A 228 -0.09 -5.21 -23.06
N LYS A 229 1.12 -4.93 -22.57
CA LYS A 229 2.36 -5.15 -23.32
C LYS A 229 3.25 -6.15 -22.57
N GLU A 230 3.90 -7.02 -23.33
CA GLU A 230 4.97 -7.88 -22.82
C GLU A 230 6.28 -7.09 -22.76
N ARG A 231 6.98 -7.21 -21.63
CA ARG A 231 8.31 -6.65 -21.43
C ARG A 231 9.08 -7.46 -20.40
N ALA A 232 9.94 -8.33 -20.87
CA ALA A 232 10.80 -9.12 -20.00
C ALA A 232 11.78 -8.21 -19.25
N GLY A 233 12.04 -8.50 -17.96
CA GLY A 233 13.03 -7.79 -17.14
C GLY A 233 12.63 -6.37 -16.72
N TRP A 234 11.36 -5.99 -16.77
CA TRP A 234 10.89 -4.68 -16.34
C TRP A 234 11.22 -4.39 -14.86
N ASP A 235 11.27 -5.42 -14.04
CA ASP A 235 11.55 -5.38 -12.60
C ASP A 235 13.03 -5.10 -12.26
N GLU A 236 13.90 -5.09 -13.26
CA GLU A 236 15.32 -4.71 -13.14
C GLU A 236 15.61 -3.30 -13.71
N GLU A 237 14.61 -2.64 -14.30
CA GLU A 237 14.80 -1.33 -14.93
C GLU A 237 14.72 -0.17 -13.92
N LYS A 238 15.86 0.53 -13.69
CA LYS A 238 15.94 1.71 -12.77
C LYS A 238 14.87 2.77 -13.03
N ALA A 239 14.63 3.08 -14.29
CA ALA A 239 13.69 4.13 -14.66
C ALA A 239 12.25 3.78 -14.20
N ARG A 240 11.89 2.49 -14.19
CA ARG A 240 10.57 2.03 -13.75
C ARG A 240 10.45 1.98 -12.24
N LEU A 241 11.51 1.57 -11.54
CA LEU A 241 11.55 1.62 -10.09
C LEU A 241 11.32 3.05 -9.59
N ARG A 242 11.98 4.04 -10.23
CA ARG A 242 11.73 5.46 -9.93
C ARG A 242 10.32 5.91 -10.26
N ALA A 243 9.73 5.44 -11.38
CA ALA A 243 8.37 5.81 -11.76
C ALA A 243 7.29 5.35 -10.77
N ILE A 244 7.58 4.31 -9.97
CA ILE A 244 6.72 3.81 -8.88
C ILE A 244 7.19 4.28 -7.50
N GLY A 245 8.05 5.32 -7.44
CA GLY A 245 8.51 5.92 -6.18
C GLY A 245 9.60 5.12 -5.44
N LEU A 246 10.24 4.14 -6.09
CA LEU A 246 11.32 3.35 -5.49
C LEU A 246 12.67 3.83 -5.98
N GLU A 247 13.48 4.34 -5.06
CA GLU A 247 14.88 4.68 -5.28
C GLU A 247 15.80 3.61 -4.68
N GLU A 248 17.00 3.42 -5.30
CA GLU A 248 18.07 2.56 -4.76
C GLU A 248 19.01 3.33 -3.86
#